data_88d02d72b4aa5d5941452f2870ee510c
#
_entry.id   88d02d72b4aa5d5941452f2870ee510c
#
_cell.length_a   1.000
_cell.length_b   1.000
_cell.length_c   1.000
_cell.angle_alpha   90.00
_cell.angle_beta   90.00
_cell.angle_gamma   90.00
#
_symmetry.space_group_name_H-M   'P 1'
#
loop_
_entity.id
_entity.type
_entity.pdbx_description
1 polymer ?
#
loop_
_entity_poly.entity_id
_entity_poly.type
_entity_poly.pdbx_seq_one_letter_code
_entity_poly.pdbx_strand_id
1 'polypeptide(L)'
;FDTDREAWAKTYWNRYQMNWTQVSELKKFRKNTFIDKLYKIDWIPSMYLIDPEGKIVMGTVEIGKLKAKLESLSLTPQVSKTEVLPTFEGGQEAINNYFAQNQRRSIQSFRSKVQAEMTVVFNVEMDGTVTGARVVDVKNVKGTSKHFMKMDAEKQKRVLNNCVEYYKEQAVRLTNNMPKWNPAMQNGRPVKSKTIVNILFQ
;
A
#
# COMPACT_ATOMS: atom_id res chain seq x y z
N PHE A 1 14.47 15.17 -11.29
CA PHE A 1 15.90 15.04 -11.62
C PHE A 1 16.77 15.25 -10.37
N ASP A 2 16.48 14.48 -9.33
CA ASP A 2 17.27 14.43 -8.11
C ASP A 2 18.51 13.55 -8.32
N THR A 3 19.62 13.94 -7.70
CA THR A 3 20.86 13.16 -7.72
C THR A 3 21.06 12.36 -6.43
N ASP A 4 20.26 12.63 -5.41
CA ASP A 4 20.28 11.95 -4.12
C ASP A 4 19.04 11.05 -3.97
N ARG A 5 19.29 9.75 -3.79
CA ARG A 5 18.23 8.74 -3.69
C ARG A 5 17.39 8.89 -2.43
N GLU A 6 18.01 9.25 -1.31
CA GLU A 6 17.27 9.38 -0.05
C GLU A 6 16.41 10.63 -0.03
N ALA A 7 16.94 11.76 -0.51
CA ALA A 7 16.21 13.00 -0.63
C ALA A 7 15.01 12.83 -1.59
N TRP A 8 15.23 12.16 -2.73
CA TRP A 8 14.19 11.84 -3.69
C TRP A 8 13.09 10.95 -3.06
N ALA A 9 13.48 9.84 -2.39
CA ALA A 9 12.56 8.93 -1.75
C ALA A 9 11.72 9.62 -0.65
N LYS A 10 12.37 10.42 0.23
CA LYS A 10 11.69 11.19 1.27
C LYS A 10 10.68 12.18 0.70
N THR A 11 11.00 12.82 -0.41
CA THR A 11 10.14 13.82 -1.03
C THR A 11 8.83 13.21 -1.52
N TYR A 12 8.88 12.14 -2.32
CA TYR A 12 7.65 11.58 -2.87
C TYR A 12 6.85 10.75 -1.86
N TRP A 13 7.51 10.03 -0.94
CA TRP A 13 6.81 9.25 0.10
C TRP A 13 6.27 10.10 1.24
N ASN A 14 7.14 10.89 1.87
CA ASN A 14 6.79 11.56 3.13
C ASN A 14 6.09 12.90 2.90
N ARG A 15 6.51 13.66 1.90
CA ARG A 15 5.98 15.00 1.66
C ARG A 15 4.74 14.99 0.78
N TYR A 16 4.75 14.23 -0.31
CA TYR A 16 3.69 14.26 -1.31
C TYR A 16 2.81 13.00 -1.33
N GLN A 17 3.16 11.96 -0.56
CA GLN A 17 2.40 10.70 -0.46
C GLN A 17 2.01 10.12 -1.83
N MET A 18 2.92 10.21 -2.79
CA MET A 18 2.70 9.71 -4.15
C MET A 18 2.68 8.18 -4.15
N ASN A 19 1.54 7.59 -4.42
CA ASN A 19 1.32 6.13 -4.37
C ASN A 19 1.44 5.41 -5.73
N TRP A 20 1.76 6.16 -6.78
CA TRP A 20 2.01 5.60 -8.12
C TRP A 20 3.51 5.35 -8.35
N THR A 21 3.83 4.60 -9.40
CA THR A 21 5.22 4.25 -9.74
C THR A 21 6.10 5.48 -9.93
N GLN A 22 7.19 5.52 -9.19
CA GLN A 22 8.21 6.57 -9.26
C GLN A 22 9.50 5.99 -9.81
N VAL A 23 10.11 6.68 -10.76
CA VAL A 23 11.39 6.28 -11.35
C VAL A 23 12.35 7.46 -11.42
N SER A 24 13.64 7.23 -11.26
CA SER A 24 14.68 8.24 -11.40
C SER A 24 15.99 7.61 -11.87
N GLU A 25 16.70 8.29 -12.75
CA GLU A 25 18.07 7.96 -13.10
C GLU A 25 19.11 8.58 -12.14
N LEU A 26 18.66 9.33 -11.14
CA LEU A 26 19.49 10.07 -10.18
C LEU A 26 20.53 10.98 -10.86
N LYS A 27 20.15 11.60 -11.96
CA LYS A 27 20.96 12.54 -12.74
C LYS A 27 20.29 13.90 -12.86
N LYS A 28 21.08 14.95 -12.94
CA LYS A 28 20.57 16.31 -13.18
C LYS A 28 19.90 16.40 -14.55
N PHE A 29 18.87 17.22 -14.62
CA PHE A 29 18.23 17.60 -15.88
C PHE A 29 19.27 18.10 -16.92
N ARG A 30 19.08 17.73 -18.18
CA ARG A 30 19.99 18.04 -19.31
C ARG A 30 21.42 17.48 -19.17
N LYS A 31 21.61 16.44 -18.36
CA LYS A 31 22.90 15.71 -18.23
C LYS A 31 22.88 14.36 -18.95
N ASN A 32 22.32 14.32 -20.16
CA ASN A 32 22.27 13.11 -21.00
C ASN A 32 21.58 11.93 -20.32
N THR A 33 20.43 12.15 -19.69
CA THR A 33 19.64 11.03 -19.19
C THR A 33 18.98 10.28 -20.34
N PHE A 34 18.72 8.99 -20.13
CA PHE A 34 17.98 8.20 -21.12
C PHE A 34 16.57 8.76 -21.33
N ILE A 35 15.94 9.19 -20.24
CA ILE A 35 14.58 9.77 -20.24
C ILE A 35 14.54 11.08 -21.04
N ASP A 36 15.53 11.98 -20.87
CA ASP A 36 15.57 13.24 -21.63
C ASP A 36 15.60 13.00 -23.13
N LYS A 37 16.39 12.00 -23.57
CA LYS A 37 16.51 11.65 -24.98
C LYS A 37 15.26 10.97 -25.52
N LEU A 38 14.72 10.00 -24.77
CA LEU A 38 13.59 9.20 -25.21
C LEU A 38 12.32 10.04 -25.38
N TYR A 39 12.05 10.92 -24.43
CA TYR A 39 10.84 11.76 -24.40
C TYR A 39 11.09 13.17 -24.94
N LYS A 40 12.31 13.50 -25.35
CA LYS A 40 12.71 14.84 -25.82
C LYS A 40 12.28 15.92 -24.83
N ILE A 41 12.69 15.75 -23.57
CA ILE A 41 12.30 16.67 -22.48
C ILE A 41 13.14 17.93 -22.55
N ASP A 42 12.55 19.03 -23.01
CA ASP A 42 13.18 20.35 -23.09
C ASP A 42 12.86 21.22 -21.88
N TRP A 43 11.80 20.89 -21.14
CA TRP A 43 11.30 21.66 -20.01
C TRP A 43 10.77 20.75 -18.90
N ILE A 44 10.80 21.24 -17.65
CA ILE A 44 10.19 20.57 -16.49
C ILE A 44 9.27 21.54 -15.72
N PRO A 45 8.08 21.07 -15.28
CA PRO A 45 7.54 19.72 -15.45
C PRO A 45 7.06 19.46 -16.90
N SER A 46 7.29 18.25 -17.43
CA SER A 46 6.69 17.78 -18.67
C SER A 46 5.76 16.61 -18.37
N MET A 47 4.59 16.62 -18.99
CA MET A 47 3.56 15.59 -18.83
C MET A 47 3.27 14.96 -20.20
N TYR A 48 3.15 13.64 -20.22
CA TYR A 48 2.84 12.89 -21.43
C TYR A 48 1.59 12.03 -21.21
N LEU A 49 0.67 12.11 -22.14
CA LEU A 49 -0.45 11.20 -22.23
C LEU A 49 -0.07 10.07 -23.19
N ILE A 50 -0.16 8.84 -22.70
CA ILE A 50 0.22 7.64 -23.45
C ILE A 50 -1.04 6.79 -23.59
N ASP A 51 -1.31 6.29 -24.79
CA ASP A 51 -2.44 5.39 -25.04
C ASP A 51 -2.17 3.96 -24.52
N PRO A 52 -3.19 3.08 -24.52
CA PRO A 52 -3.00 1.68 -24.10
C PRO A 52 -2.00 0.91 -24.97
N GLU A 53 -1.73 1.34 -26.18
CA GLU A 53 -0.77 0.76 -27.13
C GLU A 53 0.66 1.26 -26.87
N GLY A 54 0.85 2.17 -25.90
CA GLY A 54 2.13 2.70 -25.52
C GLY A 54 2.62 3.89 -26.37
N LYS A 55 1.76 4.52 -27.17
CA LYS A 55 2.10 5.69 -27.99
C LYS A 55 1.81 6.99 -27.25
N ILE A 56 2.69 7.99 -27.41
CA ILE A 56 2.46 9.32 -26.89
C ILE A 56 1.41 10.03 -27.75
N VAL A 57 0.24 10.30 -27.20
CA VAL A 57 -0.85 11.03 -27.85
C VAL A 57 -0.81 12.52 -27.59
N MET A 58 -0.11 12.93 -26.52
CA MET A 58 0.11 14.33 -26.17
C MET A 58 1.31 14.51 -25.25
N GLY A 59 2.09 15.56 -25.49
CA GLY A 59 3.08 16.09 -24.54
C GLY A 59 2.76 17.53 -24.20
N THR A 60 2.80 17.91 -22.92
CA THR A 60 2.52 19.30 -22.49
C THR A 60 3.21 19.63 -21.16
N VAL A 61 3.44 20.92 -20.94
CA VAL A 61 3.86 21.46 -19.64
C VAL A 61 2.70 22.11 -18.87
N GLU A 62 1.52 22.17 -19.48
CA GLU A 62 0.33 22.82 -18.94
C GLU A 62 -0.71 21.80 -18.53
N ILE A 63 -1.00 21.71 -17.22
CA ILE A 63 -1.99 20.78 -16.66
C ILE A 63 -3.40 21.01 -17.23
N GLY A 64 -3.75 22.26 -17.55
CA GLY A 64 -5.04 22.60 -18.16
C GLY A 64 -5.25 21.96 -19.53
N LYS A 65 -4.20 21.96 -20.37
CA LYS A 65 -4.25 21.29 -21.69
C LYS A 65 -4.38 19.78 -21.55
N LEU A 66 -3.69 19.17 -20.56
CA LEU A 66 -3.80 17.75 -20.28
C LEU A 66 -5.22 17.39 -19.86
N LYS A 67 -5.83 18.16 -18.95
CA LYS A 67 -7.22 17.96 -18.51
C LYS A 67 -8.19 18.04 -19.68
N ALA A 68 -8.12 19.12 -20.47
CA ALA A 68 -8.99 19.30 -21.63
C ALA A 68 -8.86 18.14 -22.65
N LYS A 69 -7.63 17.63 -22.85
CA LYS A 69 -7.40 16.48 -23.72
C LYS A 69 -8.03 15.21 -23.15
N LEU A 70 -7.87 14.94 -21.84
CA LEU A 70 -8.51 13.82 -21.18
C LEU A 70 -10.05 13.88 -21.28
N GLU A 71 -10.63 15.04 -21.07
CA GLU A 71 -12.06 15.29 -21.22
C GLU A 71 -12.53 15.02 -22.66
N SER A 72 -11.78 15.52 -23.67
CA SER A 72 -12.08 15.32 -25.09
C SER A 72 -12.00 13.85 -25.54
N LEU A 73 -11.19 13.03 -24.85
CA LEU A 73 -11.09 11.62 -25.14
C LEU A 73 -12.16 10.80 -24.43
N SER A 74 -13.10 11.45 -23.71
CA SER A 74 -14.03 10.78 -22.78
C SER A 74 -13.32 9.80 -21.83
N LEU A 75 -12.04 10.05 -21.59
CA LEU A 75 -11.23 9.43 -20.54
C LEU A 75 -11.39 10.19 -19.22
N THR A 76 -12.52 10.86 -18.99
CA THR A 76 -13.03 10.80 -17.62
C THR A 76 -12.99 9.30 -17.33
N PRO A 77 -12.40 8.83 -16.20
CA PRO A 77 -12.65 7.48 -15.85
C PRO A 77 -14.17 7.35 -15.99
N GLN A 78 -14.63 6.66 -16.98
CA GLN A 78 -15.74 5.83 -16.78
C GLN A 78 -15.22 4.94 -15.64
N VAL A 79 -15.32 5.44 -14.39
CA VAL A 79 -15.69 4.56 -13.31
C VAL A 79 -16.93 3.95 -13.89
N SER A 80 -16.72 2.87 -14.64
CA SER A 80 -17.82 2.13 -15.18
C SER A 80 -18.67 1.95 -13.95
N LYS A 81 -19.94 2.38 -13.97
CA LYS A 81 -20.88 2.26 -12.85
C LYS A 81 -20.96 0.83 -12.31
N THR A 82 -20.04 0.00 -12.71
CA THR A 82 -19.91 -1.43 -12.50
C THR A 82 -18.60 -1.89 -11.88
N GLU A 83 -17.64 -0.99 -11.55
CA GLU A 83 -16.51 -1.38 -10.70
C GLU A 83 -16.90 -1.23 -9.25
N VAL A 84 -17.26 -2.33 -8.63
CA VAL A 84 -17.48 -2.41 -7.18
C VAL A 84 -16.21 -2.97 -6.56
N LEU A 85 -15.64 -2.25 -5.60
CA LEU A 85 -14.49 -2.73 -4.83
C LEU A 85 -14.90 -3.91 -3.94
N PRO A 86 -13.96 -4.80 -3.57
CA PRO A 86 -14.28 -5.89 -2.67
C PRO A 86 -14.71 -5.34 -1.31
N THR A 87 -15.74 -5.91 -0.73
CA THR A 87 -16.25 -5.50 0.58
C THR A 87 -16.38 -6.68 1.52
N PHE A 88 -16.16 -6.44 2.80
CA PHE A 88 -16.39 -7.41 3.86
C PHE A 88 -17.80 -7.20 4.45
N GLU A 89 -18.51 -8.28 4.73
CA GLU A 89 -19.84 -8.17 5.34
C GLU A 89 -19.73 -7.53 6.73
N GLY A 90 -20.53 -6.48 6.99
CA GLY A 90 -20.43 -5.67 8.19
C GLY A 90 -19.30 -4.62 8.16
N GLY A 91 -18.58 -4.46 7.04
CA GLY A 91 -17.62 -3.38 6.81
C GLY A 91 -16.40 -3.41 7.73
N GLN A 92 -15.82 -2.23 7.95
CA GLN A 92 -14.57 -2.08 8.72
C GLN A 92 -14.73 -2.50 10.19
N GLU A 93 -15.89 -2.30 10.77
CA GLU A 93 -16.16 -2.70 12.16
C GLU A 93 -16.11 -4.23 12.31
N ALA A 94 -16.74 -4.96 11.40
CA ALA A 94 -16.71 -6.42 11.41
C ALA A 94 -15.29 -6.96 11.17
N ILE A 95 -14.49 -6.32 10.33
CA ILE A 95 -13.06 -6.63 10.12
C ILE A 95 -12.30 -6.47 11.44
N ASN A 96 -12.47 -5.34 12.13
CA ASN A 96 -11.78 -5.07 13.39
C ASN A 96 -12.18 -6.09 14.47
N ASN A 97 -13.49 -6.40 14.57
CA ASN A 97 -14.02 -7.39 15.51
C ASN A 97 -13.48 -8.80 15.21
N TYR A 98 -13.41 -9.20 13.95
CA TYR A 98 -12.83 -10.47 13.53
C TYR A 98 -11.39 -10.62 14.02
N PHE A 99 -10.53 -9.63 13.78
CA PHE A 99 -9.15 -9.68 14.24
C PHE A 99 -9.06 -9.66 15.76
N ALA A 100 -9.81 -8.79 16.44
CA ALA A 100 -9.80 -8.69 17.90
C ALA A 100 -10.18 -10.02 18.59
N GLN A 101 -11.16 -10.74 18.05
CA GLN A 101 -11.65 -12.00 18.61
C GLN A 101 -10.75 -13.20 18.31
N ASN A 102 -10.03 -13.19 17.18
CA ASN A 102 -9.28 -14.36 16.69
C ASN A 102 -7.77 -14.25 16.88
N GLN A 103 -7.23 -13.09 17.25
CA GLN A 103 -5.80 -12.94 17.52
C GLN A 103 -5.39 -13.68 18.81
N ARG A 104 -4.23 -14.32 18.75
CA ARG A 104 -3.63 -14.98 19.88
C ARG A 104 -2.40 -14.20 20.33
N ARG A 105 -2.15 -14.20 21.63
CA ARG A 105 -0.96 -13.57 22.21
C ARG A 105 0.04 -14.64 22.62
N SER A 106 1.31 -14.40 22.36
CA SER A 106 2.36 -15.18 23.00
C SER A 106 2.48 -14.81 24.47
N ILE A 107 3.01 -15.70 25.29
CA ILE A 107 3.27 -15.41 26.72
C ILE A 107 4.14 -14.15 26.86
N GLN A 108 5.11 -14.00 25.96
CA GLN A 108 6.04 -12.86 25.96
C GLN A 108 5.32 -11.54 25.63
N SER A 109 4.46 -11.53 24.59
CA SER A 109 3.70 -10.35 24.22
C SER A 109 2.70 -9.94 25.30
N PHE A 110 2.08 -10.90 25.95
CA PHE A 110 1.15 -10.66 27.06
C PHE A 110 1.86 -10.06 28.29
N ARG A 111 2.97 -10.66 28.74
CA ARG A 111 3.75 -10.16 29.90
C ARG A 111 4.35 -8.78 29.67
N SER A 112 4.78 -8.50 28.45
CA SER A 112 5.41 -7.24 28.07
C SER A 112 4.42 -6.19 27.60
N LYS A 113 3.13 -6.55 27.41
CA LYS A 113 2.07 -5.72 26.83
C LYS A 113 2.58 -5.07 25.53
N VAL A 114 3.08 -5.91 24.62
CA VAL A 114 3.58 -5.46 23.33
C VAL A 114 2.40 -5.15 22.41
N GLN A 115 2.45 -3.98 21.79
CA GLN A 115 1.51 -3.51 20.78
C GLN A 115 2.24 -3.34 19.46
N ALA A 116 1.54 -3.56 18.36
CA ALA A 116 2.02 -3.28 17.01
C ALA A 116 0.85 -3.11 16.04
N GLU A 117 1.02 -2.28 15.04
CA GLU A 117 0.12 -2.16 13.90
C GLU A 117 0.75 -2.82 12.68
N MET A 118 0.00 -3.67 11.99
CA MET A 118 0.46 -4.36 10.80
C MET A 118 -0.44 -4.09 9.62
N THR A 119 0.15 -3.70 8.51
CA THR A 119 -0.55 -3.57 7.25
C THR A 119 -0.37 -4.86 6.44
N VAL A 120 -1.48 -5.50 6.11
CA VAL A 120 -1.52 -6.75 5.36
C VAL A 120 -2.17 -6.54 4.01
N VAL A 121 -1.51 -6.96 2.95
CA VAL A 121 -2.02 -6.99 1.58
C VAL A 121 -2.40 -8.43 1.24
N PHE A 122 -3.54 -8.62 0.58
CA PHE A 122 -4.02 -9.93 0.15
C PHE A 122 -4.89 -9.80 -1.12
N ASN A 123 -5.24 -10.93 -1.72
CA ASN A 123 -6.17 -10.98 -2.83
C ASN A 123 -7.53 -11.47 -2.34
N VAL A 124 -8.59 -10.86 -2.87
CA VAL A 124 -9.95 -11.41 -2.82
C VAL A 124 -10.20 -12.07 -4.17
N GLU A 125 -10.42 -13.36 -4.17
CA GLU A 125 -10.68 -14.15 -5.36
C GLU A 125 -12.12 -13.93 -5.87
N MET A 126 -12.43 -14.41 -7.06
CA MET A 126 -13.76 -14.25 -7.69
C MET A 126 -14.90 -14.90 -6.85
N ASP A 127 -14.60 -15.90 -6.06
CA ASP A 127 -15.56 -16.58 -5.16
C ASP A 127 -15.59 -15.96 -3.75
N GLY A 128 -14.87 -14.86 -3.53
CA GLY A 128 -14.75 -14.16 -2.26
C GLY A 128 -13.72 -14.74 -1.29
N THR A 129 -13.02 -15.81 -1.63
CA THR A 129 -11.96 -16.36 -0.77
C THR A 129 -10.75 -15.43 -0.72
N VAL A 130 -10.06 -15.43 0.43
CA VAL A 130 -8.84 -14.63 0.65
C VAL A 130 -7.61 -15.48 0.39
N THR A 131 -6.66 -14.96 -0.38
CA THR A 131 -5.41 -15.65 -0.71
C THR A 131 -4.22 -14.71 -0.72
N GLY A 132 -3.01 -15.26 -0.56
CA GLY A 132 -1.77 -14.53 -0.74
C GLY A 132 -1.53 -13.39 0.26
N ALA A 133 -2.04 -13.54 1.49
CA ALA A 133 -1.83 -12.56 2.55
C ALA A 133 -0.35 -12.43 2.89
N ARG A 134 0.12 -11.18 2.98
CA ARG A 134 1.48 -10.86 3.40
C ARG A 134 1.51 -9.52 4.13
N VAL A 135 2.32 -9.44 5.17
CA VAL A 135 2.60 -8.18 5.87
C VAL A 135 3.52 -7.33 5.00
N VAL A 136 3.14 -6.09 4.76
CA VAL A 136 3.93 -5.13 3.97
C VAL A 136 4.49 -3.99 4.81
N ASP A 137 3.91 -3.73 5.98
CA ASP A 137 4.37 -2.69 6.88
C ASP A 137 4.08 -3.05 8.34
N VAL A 138 4.95 -2.58 9.26
CA VAL A 138 4.81 -2.75 10.71
C VAL A 138 5.14 -1.43 11.38
N LYS A 139 4.21 -0.92 12.19
CA LYS A 139 4.32 0.38 12.86
C LYS A 139 4.00 0.28 14.35
N ASN A 140 4.31 1.34 15.07
CA ASN A 140 3.90 1.57 16.45
C ASN A 140 4.26 0.42 17.42
N VAL A 141 5.41 -0.24 17.16
CA VAL A 141 5.88 -1.36 18.00
C VAL A 141 6.38 -0.83 19.33
N LYS A 142 5.71 -1.21 20.41
CA LYS A 142 6.09 -0.81 21.78
C LYS A 142 5.65 -1.82 22.82
N GLY A 143 6.46 -1.98 23.87
CA GLY A 143 6.08 -2.68 25.09
C GLY A 143 5.74 -1.68 26.19
N THR A 144 4.64 -1.91 26.92
CA THR A 144 4.12 -0.92 27.89
C THR A 144 4.05 -1.43 29.32
N SER A 145 4.40 -2.69 29.59
CA SER A 145 4.35 -3.21 30.97
C SER A 145 5.51 -2.72 31.84
N LYS A 146 5.27 -2.62 33.15
CA LYS A 146 6.31 -2.33 34.14
C LYS A 146 7.47 -3.34 34.07
N HIS A 147 7.17 -4.59 33.74
CA HIS A 147 8.17 -5.64 33.56
C HIS A 147 9.07 -5.35 32.35
N PHE A 148 8.49 -4.98 31.21
CA PHE A 148 9.24 -4.61 30.01
C PHE A 148 10.15 -3.40 30.23
N MET A 149 9.65 -2.37 30.90
CA MET A 149 10.41 -1.13 31.17
C MET A 149 11.62 -1.33 32.10
N LYS A 150 11.64 -2.41 32.90
CA LYS A 150 12.77 -2.76 33.76
C LYS A 150 13.87 -3.57 33.04
N MET A 151 13.64 -4.00 31.81
CA MET A 151 14.63 -4.73 31.02
C MET A 151 15.71 -3.76 30.50
N ASP A 152 16.92 -4.27 30.31
CA ASP A 152 17.94 -3.54 29.55
C ASP A 152 17.54 -3.42 28.06
N ALA A 153 18.14 -2.47 27.36
CA ALA A 153 17.80 -2.13 25.97
C ALA A 153 17.91 -3.35 25.01
N GLU A 154 18.91 -4.20 25.19
CA GLU A 154 19.10 -5.38 24.36
C GLU A 154 17.99 -6.42 24.56
N LYS A 155 17.56 -6.64 25.79
CA LYS A 155 16.43 -7.52 26.09
C LYS A 155 15.12 -6.94 25.55
N GLN A 156 14.89 -5.62 25.72
CA GLN A 156 13.71 -4.96 25.15
C GLN A 156 13.65 -5.16 23.64
N LYS A 157 14.74 -4.89 22.93
CA LYS A 157 14.83 -5.07 21.47
C LYS A 157 14.54 -6.51 21.06
N ARG A 158 15.13 -7.48 21.73
CA ARG A 158 14.88 -8.90 21.46
C ARG A 158 13.42 -9.30 21.68
N VAL A 159 12.81 -8.80 22.79
CA VAL A 159 11.39 -9.05 23.09
C VAL A 159 10.50 -8.48 21.98
N LEU A 160 10.73 -7.23 21.56
CA LEU A 160 9.97 -6.60 20.50
C LEU A 160 10.09 -7.36 19.19
N ASN A 161 11.31 -7.72 18.78
CA ASN A 161 11.54 -8.46 17.54
C ASN A 161 10.81 -9.82 17.54
N ASN A 162 10.92 -10.58 18.62
CA ASN A 162 10.23 -11.87 18.74
C ASN A 162 8.70 -11.71 18.68
N CYS A 163 8.16 -10.67 19.31
CA CYS A 163 6.73 -10.39 19.28
C CYS A 163 6.28 -9.95 17.89
N VAL A 164 7.08 -9.14 17.18
CA VAL A 164 6.78 -8.72 15.80
C VAL A 164 6.73 -9.91 14.85
N GLU A 165 7.69 -10.82 14.91
CA GLU A 165 7.66 -12.03 14.07
C GLU A 165 6.43 -12.89 14.37
N TYR A 166 6.13 -13.13 15.64
CA TYR A 166 4.92 -13.84 16.03
C TYR A 166 3.65 -13.15 15.51
N TYR A 167 3.57 -11.82 15.59
CA TYR A 167 2.41 -11.08 15.09
C TYR A 167 2.30 -11.10 13.57
N LYS A 168 3.41 -11.10 12.82
CA LYS A 168 3.42 -11.28 11.37
C LYS A 168 2.80 -12.63 10.97
N GLU A 169 3.21 -13.71 11.65
CA GLU A 169 2.63 -15.04 11.42
C GLU A 169 1.13 -15.05 11.72
N GLN A 170 0.72 -14.45 12.85
CA GLN A 170 -0.69 -14.34 13.21
C GLN A 170 -1.47 -13.51 12.19
N ALA A 171 -0.93 -12.38 11.74
CA ALA A 171 -1.55 -11.49 10.76
C ALA A 171 -1.82 -12.22 9.45
N VAL A 172 -0.83 -12.95 8.92
CA VAL A 172 -0.97 -13.75 7.69
C VAL A 172 -1.99 -14.87 7.89
N ARG A 173 -1.89 -15.63 8.98
CA ARG A 173 -2.81 -16.71 9.29
C ARG A 173 -4.24 -16.23 9.40
N LEU A 174 -4.48 -15.17 10.17
CA LEU A 174 -5.82 -14.62 10.37
C LEU A 174 -6.40 -14.09 9.06
N THR A 175 -5.61 -13.37 8.27
CA THR A 175 -6.07 -12.83 7.00
C THR A 175 -6.44 -13.92 6.01
N ASN A 176 -5.63 -14.98 5.88
CA ASN A 176 -5.96 -16.11 5.00
C ASN A 176 -7.18 -16.93 5.48
N ASN A 177 -7.53 -16.84 6.75
CA ASN A 177 -8.70 -17.52 7.33
C ASN A 177 -9.91 -16.60 7.52
N MET A 178 -9.92 -15.41 6.94
CA MET A 178 -11.09 -14.54 6.99
C MET A 178 -12.31 -15.20 6.34
N PRO A 179 -13.50 -14.92 6.83
CA PRO A 179 -14.73 -15.24 6.12
C PRO A 179 -14.70 -14.69 4.69
N LYS A 180 -15.54 -15.23 3.83
CA LYS A 180 -15.63 -14.77 2.44
C LYS A 180 -15.99 -13.29 2.37
N TRP A 181 -15.32 -12.61 1.46
CA TRP A 181 -15.60 -11.24 1.06
C TRP A 181 -16.60 -11.23 -0.10
N ASN A 182 -17.31 -10.14 -0.26
CA ASN A 182 -17.96 -9.85 -1.54
C ASN A 182 -16.85 -9.47 -2.53
N PRO A 183 -16.68 -10.20 -3.65
CA PRO A 183 -15.60 -9.94 -4.59
C PRO A 183 -15.80 -8.60 -5.29
N ALA A 184 -14.71 -8.05 -5.81
CA ALA A 184 -14.79 -6.92 -6.73
C ALA A 184 -15.60 -7.31 -7.96
N MET A 185 -16.36 -6.36 -8.49
CA MET A 185 -17.15 -6.58 -9.70
C MET A 185 -16.65 -5.65 -10.82
N GLN A 186 -16.46 -6.20 -12.00
CA GLN A 186 -16.14 -5.45 -13.21
C GLN A 186 -17.09 -5.87 -14.33
N ASN A 187 -17.80 -4.91 -14.88
CA ASN A 187 -18.82 -5.17 -15.92
C ASN A 187 -19.85 -6.26 -15.53
N GLY A 188 -20.27 -6.26 -14.25
CA GLY A 188 -21.24 -7.22 -13.73
C GLY A 188 -20.69 -8.63 -13.48
N ARG A 189 -19.38 -8.83 -13.60
CA ARG A 189 -18.72 -10.11 -13.34
C ARG A 189 -17.76 -10.01 -12.17
N PRO A 190 -17.70 -11.02 -11.28
CA PRO A 190 -16.72 -11.03 -10.20
C PRO A 190 -15.30 -11.12 -10.76
N VAL A 191 -14.40 -10.33 -10.20
CA VAL A 191 -12.99 -10.32 -10.59
C VAL A 191 -12.10 -10.44 -9.35
N LYS A 192 -10.94 -11.07 -9.53
CA LYS A 192 -9.90 -11.09 -8.52
C LYS A 192 -9.37 -9.67 -8.30
N SER A 193 -9.25 -9.27 -7.05
CA SER A 193 -8.75 -7.94 -6.70
C SER A 193 -7.79 -8.00 -5.53
N LYS A 194 -6.90 -7.01 -5.45
CA LYS A 194 -5.99 -6.84 -4.31
C LYS A 194 -6.59 -5.84 -3.33
N THR A 195 -6.52 -6.17 -2.05
CA THR A 195 -6.99 -5.27 -0.99
C THR A 195 -6.02 -5.26 0.19
N ILE A 196 -6.30 -4.41 1.16
CA ILE A 196 -5.43 -4.13 2.29
C ILE A 196 -6.25 -4.01 3.57
N VAL A 197 -5.69 -4.51 4.67
CA VAL A 197 -6.24 -4.29 6.02
C VAL A 197 -5.14 -3.87 6.98
N ASN A 198 -5.51 -3.07 7.97
CA ASN A 198 -4.64 -2.74 9.10
C ASN A 198 -5.10 -3.53 10.32
N ILE A 199 -4.17 -4.23 10.96
CA ILE A 199 -4.43 -5.08 12.12
C ILE A 199 -3.70 -4.50 13.32
N LEU A 200 -4.45 -4.21 14.39
CA LEU A 200 -3.88 -3.78 15.65
C LEU A 200 -3.71 -4.98 16.58
N PHE A 201 -2.48 -5.27 16.97
CA PHE A 201 -2.12 -6.21 18.03
C PHE A 201 -1.88 -5.44 19.33
N GLN A 202 -2.58 -5.83 20.41
CA GLN A 202 -2.47 -5.16 21.71
C GLN A 202 -2.71 -6.12 22.90
#